data_7bd4fc23ecc54b30a95c59d9422980d3
#
_entry.id   7bd4fc23ecc54b30a95c59d9422980d3
#
_cell.length_a   1.000
_cell.length_b   1.000
_cell.length_c   1.000
_cell.angle_alpha   90.00
_cell.angle_beta   90.00
_cell.angle_gamma   90.00
#
_symmetry.space_group_name_H-M   'P 1'
#
loop_
_entity.id
_entity.type
_entity.pdbx_description
1 polymer ?
#
loop_
_entity_poly.entity_id
_entity_poly.type
_entity_poly.pdbx_seq_one_letter_code
_entity_poly.pdbx_strand_id
1 'polypeptide(L)'
;SSSSAASDVYKRQVEYDDKNIREERDTAARTLKQIGKLHNQYYRQFEETFASIMEKLKQENIHVIKDTELTPEQEHFITSLYRNRLNGSTNPLFLTKTSRHTDDQTDEDIYLAIRLLRKDSEGKVKMKDYAVIGLPTAEFGRFIRLPDSEGKTYLMFLDDVIRYCLPMIFIGMNYTDYEAYTFKFTKDAEMEIDSDLRTGVLQKISKGIKSRKRGEPSRFVYDKEMPKDLLRKLTDRLNVDKNDTRVAGGRYHNFKDLMKFPDCGRSDLKYPAWPPVFKQELNGTESILRLIRKQDRSLHYPYQSFDTVIRVLREAAISKEVKSIKMTLYRLAKDSKVVKALICAAQNGKKVTVIIELLARFDEASNISWSKRMQEAGIKVIFGVEGLKIHSKLVHIGTRFGDLACISTGNFHEGNARMYTDFTIMTAHRSIVREVDRVFDFIEKPYLPVNFKELLVSPNDMRKRLTALINQEIKNKRQGKEAYILAKVNHITDRILIQ
;
A
#
# COMPACT_ATOMS: atom_id res chain seq x y z
N SER A 1 7.51 -3.71 -4.60
CA SER A 1 6.22 -3.35 -5.20
C SER A 1 6.31 -2.95 -6.67
N SER A 2 7.15 -1.98 -7.09
CA SER A 2 7.31 -1.62 -8.52
C SER A 2 8.01 -2.71 -9.34
N SER A 3 8.96 -3.44 -8.77
CA SER A 3 9.65 -4.55 -9.45
C SER A 3 8.76 -5.78 -9.67
N SER A 4 7.81 -6.04 -8.78
CA SER A 4 6.83 -7.11 -8.90
C SER A 4 5.88 -6.86 -10.08
N ALA A 5 5.31 -5.65 -10.18
CA ALA A 5 4.42 -5.29 -11.28
C ALA A 5 5.11 -5.34 -12.67
N ALA A 6 6.38 -4.92 -12.76
CA ALA A 6 7.15 -5.05 -14.00
C ALA A 6 7.40 -6.52 -14.36
N SER A 7 7.71 -7.37 -13.36
CA SER A 7 7.88 -8.81 -13.56
C SER A 7 6.60 -9.47 -14.08
N ASP A 8 5.43 -9.08 -13.57
CA ASP A 8 4.14 -9.65 -13.98
C ASP A 8 3.80 -9.33 -15.44
N VAL A 9 4.11 -8.12 -15.92
CA VAL A 9 3.95 -7.77 -17.34
C VAL A 9 4.78 -8.66 -18.25
N TYR A 10 6.05 -8.89 -17.92
CA TYR A 10 6.94 -9.74 -18.73
C TYR A 10 6.55 -11.22 -18.65
N LYS A 11 6.03 -11.71 -17.54
CA LYS A 11 5.52 -13.09 -17.43
C LYS A 11 4.38 -13.34 -18.40
N ARG A 12 3.39 -12.43 -18.48
CA ARG A 12 2.28 -12.54 -19.43
C ARG A 12 2.76 -12.53 -20.87
N GLN A 13 3.77 -11.73 -21.22
CA GLN A 13 4.35 -11.75 -22.56
C GLN A 13 4.99 -13.09 -22.92
N VAL A 14 5.53 -13.83 -21.92
CA VAL A 14 6.09 -15.16 -22.13
C VAL A 14 5.00 -16.23 -22.32
N GLU A 15 3.84 -16.05 -21.70
CA GLU A 15 2.70 -16.98 -21.76
C GLU A 15 1.88 -16.87 -23.06
N TYR A 16 1.98 -15.76 -23.78
CA TYR A 16 1.28 -15.57 -25.06
C TYR A 16 1.92 -16.39 -26.17
N ASP A 17 1.17 -17.37 -26.70
CA ASP A 17 1.65 -18.35 -27.71
C ASP A 17 1.32 -17.93 -29.16
N ASP A 18 1.41 -16.66 -29.49
CA ASP A 18 1.23 -16.18 -30.85
C ASP A 18 2.57 -16.20 -31.61
N LYS A 19 2.63 -16.90 -32.75
CA LYS A 19 3.84 -17.12 -33.55
C LYS A 19 4.47 -15.83 -34.11
N ASN A 20 3.74 -14.73 -34.12
CA ASN A 20 4.23 -13.42 -34.59
C ASN A 20 5.01 -12.63 -33.54
N ILE A 21 5.13 -13.13 -32.29
CA ILE A 21 5.71 -12.39 -31.15
C ILE A 21 6.93 -13.12 -30.53
N ARG A 22 7.59 -13.99 -31.29
CA ARG A 22 8.78 -14.74 -30.77
C ARG A 22 9.88 -13.84 -30.24
N GLU A 23 10.18 -12.74 -30.92
CA GLU A 23 11.27 -11.83 -30.52
C GLU A 23 10.91 -11.04 -29.24
N GLU A 24 9.66 -10.65 -29.08
CA GLU A 24 9.17 -10.00 -27.85
C GLU A 24 9.16 -11.00 -26.66
N ARG A 25 8.74 -12.23 -26.91
CA ARG A 25 8.77 -13.33 -25.92
C ARG A 25 10.19 -13.62 -25.44
N ASP A 26 11.16 -13.73 -26.35
CA ASP A 26 12.56 -13.99 -26.02
C ASP A 26 13.18 -12.81 -25.25
N THR A 27 12.77 -11.60 -25.58
CA THR A 27 13.20 -10.38 -24.89
C THR A 27 12.60 -10.32 -23.49
N ALA A 28 11.31 -10.65 -23.33
CA ALA A 28 10.64 -10.74 -22.04
C ALA A 28 11.28 -11.81 -21.14
N ALA A 29 11.59 -13.00 -21.68
CA ALA A 29 12.24 -14.07 -20.94
C ALA A 29 13.65 -13.69 -20.48
N ARG A 30 14.45 -13.02 -21.33
CA ARG A 30 15.77 -12.47 -20.96
C ARG A 30 15.66 -11.45 -19.86
N THR A 31 14.70 -10.54 -19.97
CA THR A 31 14.45 -9.49 -18.96
C THR A 31 14.03 -10.10 -17.62
N LEU A 32 13.14 -11.09 -17.60
CA LEU A 32 12.76 -11.82 -16.39
C LEU A 32 13.96 -12.50 -15.73
N LYS A 33 14.84 -13.12 -16.51
CA LYS A 33 16.06 -13.73 -16.00
C LYS A 33 17.01 -12.71 -15.37
N GLN A 34 17.14 -11.52 -15.96
CA GLN A 34 17.93 -10.42 -15.39
C GLN A 34 17.32 -9.88 -14.10
N ILE A 35 16.00 -9.64 -14.09
CA ILE A 35 15.26 -9.23 -12.88
C ILE A 35 15.45 -10.24 -11.76
N GLY A 36 15.34 -11.55 -12.05
CA GLY A 36 15.55 -12.61 -11.07
C GLY A 36 16.98 -12.62 -10.50
N LYS A 37 18.00 -12.40 -11.35
CA LYS A 37 19.40 -12.31 -10.91
C LYS A 37 19.64 -11.10 -9.98
N LEU A 38 19.18 -9.92 -10.38
CA LEU A 38 19.30 -8.69 -9.57
C LEU A 38 18.54 -8.82 -8.25
N HIS A 39 17.35 -9.43 -8.30
CA HIS A 39 16.55 -9.68 -7.12
C HIS A 39 17.25 -10.59 -6.12
N ASN A 40 17.89 -11.67 -6.58
CA ASN A 40 18.63 -12.58 -5.71
C ASN A 40 19.85 -11.89 -5.07
N GLN A 41 20.54 -10.99 -5.79
CA GLN A 41 21.62 -10.18 -5.23
C GLN A 41 21.10 -9.23 -4.15
N TYR A 42 20.02 -8.51 -4.45
CA TYR A 42 19.36 -7.60 -3.52
C TYR A 42 18.89 -8.33 -2.25
N TYR A 43 18.32 -9.53 -2.41
CA TYR A 43 17.84 -10.32 -1.28
C TYR A 43 18.96 -10.75 -0.34
N ARG A 44 20.13 -11.13 -0.87
CA ARG A 44 21.32 -11.43 -0.05
C ARG A 44 21.79 -10.25 0.76
N GLN A 45 21.93 -9.08 0.14
CA GLN A 45 22.29 -7.85 0.85
C GLN A 45 21.29 -7.52 1.95
N PHE A 46 20.03 -7.81 1.69
CA PHE A 46 18.96 -7.58 2.67
C PHE A 46 19.10 -8.50 3.88
N GLU A 47 19.38 -9.78 3.68
CA GLU A 47 19.61 -10.76 4.75
C GLU A 47 20.87 -10.41 5.58
N GLU A 48 21.96 -10.02 4.92
CA GLU A 48 23.19 -9.59 5.58
C GLU A 48 22.96 -8.34 6.44
N THR A 49 22.23 -7.37 5.90
CA THR A 49 21.85 -6.14 6.63
C THR A 49 20.98 -6.46 7.83
N PHE A 50 19.98 -7.34 7.65
CA PHE A 50 19.11 -7.78 8.75
C PHE A 50 19.90 -8.46 9.87
N ALA A 51 20.80 -9.39 9.52
CA ALA A 51 21.66 -10.06 10.49
C ALA A 51 22.55 -9.06 11.26
N SER A 52 23.12 -8.08 10.55
CA SER A 52 23.91 -7.02 11.16
C SER A 52 23.10 -6.14 12.11
N ILE A 53 21.86 -5.82 11.77
CA ILE A 53 20.95 -5.05 12.65
C ILE A 53 20.62 -5.86 13.90
N MET A 54 20.31 -7.15 13.78
CA MET A 54 20.01 -8.00 14.93
C MET A 54 21.18 -8.08 15.90
N GLU A 55 22.40 -8.18 15.39
CA GLU A 55 23.62 -8.20 16.24
C GLU A 55 23.85 -6.84 16.94
N LYS A 56 23.61 -5.72 16.24
CA LYS A 56 23.70 -4.39 16.86
C LYS A 56 22.64 -4.16 17.94
N LEU A 57 21.40 -4.62 17.71
CA LEU A 57 20.36 -4.57 18.73
C LEU A 57 20.74 -5.37 19.97
N LYS A 58 21.38 -6.52 19.80
CA LYS A 58 21.88 -7.34 20.92
C LYS A 58 22.95 -6.61 21.73
N GLN A 59 23.85 -5.86 21.08
CA GLN A 59 24.83 -5.01 21.74
C GLN A 59 24.17 -3.89 22.58
N GLU A 60 22.96 -3.46 22.19
CA GLU A 60 22.13 -2.48 22.89
C GLU A 60 21.17 -3.11 23.91
N ASN A 61 21.41 -4.37 24.31
CA ASN A 61 20.58 -5.15 25.22
C ASN A 61 19.13 -5.39 24.72
N ILE A 62 18.89 -5.34 23.43
CA ILE A 62 17.63 -5.71 22.80
C ILE A 62 17.84 -7.02 22.05
N HIS A 63 17.29 -8.11 22.59
CA HIS A 63 17.48 -9.45 22.09
C HIS A 63 16.24 -9.93 21.33
N VAL A 64 16.38 -10.18 20.03
CA VAL A 64 15.35 -10.87 19.25
C VAL A 64 15.70 -12.33 19.19
N ILE A 65 14.97 -13.16 19.94
CA ILE A 65 15.29 -14.57 20.15
C ILE A 65 14.37 -15.50 19.36
N LYS A 66 14.84 -16.74 19.13
CA LYS A 66 14.10 -17.79 18.45
C LYS A 66 13.37 -18.69 19.44
N ASP A 67 12.50 -19.55 18.91
CA ASP A 67 11.76 -20.57 19.64
C ASP A 67 12.63 -21.58 20.41
N THR A 68 13.90 -21.71 20.08
CA THR A 68 14.88 -22.60 20.72
C THR A 68 15.76 -21.92 21.77
N GLU A 69 15.57 -20.62 22.01
CA GLU A 69 16.45 -19.80 22.86
C GLU A 69 15.73 -19.26 24.11
N LEU A 70 14.61 -19.87 24.48
CA LEU A 70 13.74 -19.43 25.56
C LEU A 70 14.26 -19.86 26.94
N THR A 71 14.07 -18.97 27.93
CA THR A 71 14.21 -19.32 29.35
C THR A 71 12.91 -19.97 29.88
N PRO A 72 12.93 -20.72 30.99
CA PRO A 72 11.72 -21.31 31.54
C PRO A 72 10.60 -20.31 31.86
N GLU A 73 10.95 -19.09 32.25
CA GLU A 73 9.99 -18.00 32.49
C GLU A 73 9.33 -17.54 31.20
N GLN A 74 10.12 -17.40 30.12
CA GLN A 74 9.63 -17.03 28.80
C GLN A 74 8.77 -18.13 28.19
N GLU A 75 9.13 -19.39 28.36
CA GLU A 75 8.30 -20.55 27.98
C GLU A 75 6.93 -20.53 28.68
N HIS A 76 6.93 -20.27 29.98
CA HIS A 76 5.69 -20.14 30.74
C HIS A 76 4.84 -18.98 30.23
N PHE A 77 5.46 -17.83 29.95
CA PHE A 77 4.78 -16.67 29.37
C PHE A 77 4.14 -16.99 28.02
N ILE A 78 4.88 -17.62 27.09
CA ILE A 78 4.37 -17.96 25.75
C ILE A 78 3.23 -18.99 25.87
N THR A 79 3.39 -19.99 26.73
CA THR A 79 2.33 -20.99 26.98
C THR A 79 1.04 -20.33 27.47
N SER A 80 1.16 -19.38 28.42
CA SER A 80 0.03 -18.60 28.91
C SER A 80 -0.58 -17.71 27.82
N LEU A 81 0.24 -17.04 27.05
CA LEU A 81 -0.18 -16.21 25.91
C LEU A 81 -0.96 -17.03 24.89
N TYR A 82 -0.46 -18.21 24.56
CA TYR A 82 -1.14 -19.12 23.64
C TYR A 82 -2.52 -19.50 24.16
N ARG A 83 -2.60 -20.02 25.38
CA ARG A 83 -3.86 -20.49 25.97
C ARG A 83 -4.91 -19.41 26.10
N ASN A 84 -4.50 -18.20 26.44
CA ASN A 84 -5.42 -17.10 26.75
C ASN A 84 -5.80 -16.26 25.53
N ARG A 85 -4.97 -16.24 24.46
CA ARG A 85 -5.15 -15.30 23.35
C ARG A 85 -4.95 -15.89 21.95
N LEU A 86 -3.92 -16.72 21.73
CA LEU A 86 -3.56 -17.17 20.38
C LEU A 86 -4.35 -18.40 19.92
N ASN A 87 -4.84 -19.22 20.84
CA ASN A 87 -5.45 -20.52 20.54
C ASN A 87 -6.60 -20.44 19.52
N GLY A 88 -7.44 -19.40 19.60
CA GLY A 88 -8.56 -19.21 18.65
C GLY A 88 -8.17 -18.63 17.30
N SER A 89 -6.97 -18.07 17.17
CA SER A 89 -6.50 -17.35 15.98
C SER A 89 -5.50 -18.17 15.15
N THR A 90 -5.14 -19.38 15.59
CA THR A 90 -4.19 -20.27 14.92
C THR A 90 -4.88 -21.53 14.40
N ASN A 91 -5.44 -21.48 13.20
CA ASN A 91 -6.18 -22.59 12.61
C ASN A 91 -5.35 -23.33 11.56
N PRO A 92 -4.88 -24.58 11.84
CA PRO A 92 -4.09 -25.33 10.88
C PRO A 92 -4.96 -25.89 9.76
N LEU A 93 -4.50 -25.76 8.52
CA LEU A 93 -5.08 -26.37 7.34
C LEU A 93 -4.19 -27.53 6.88
N PHE A 94 -4.68 -28.77 6.95
CA PHE A 94 -3.94 -29.92 6.46
C PHE A 94 -3.87 -29.94 4.92
N LEU A 95 -2.72 -30.26 4.36
CA LEU A 95 -2.48 -30.37 2.92
C LEU A 95 -2.93 -31.74 2.40
N THR A 96 -4.21 -32.06 2.51
CA THR A 96 -4.82 -33.31 2.00
C THR A 96 -5.39 -33.12 0.61
N LYS A 97 -5.75 -34.22 -0.09
CA LYS A 97 -6.41 -34.14 -1.41
C LYS A 97 -7.78 -33.46 -1.37
N THR A 98 -8.45 -33.52 -0.22
CA THR A 98 -9.81 -33.02 -0.01
C THR A 98 -9.87 -31.63 0.63
N SER A 99 -8.74 -31.11 1.17
CA SER A 99 -8.71 -29.78 1.75
C SER A 99 -8.92 -28.72 0.66
N ARG A 100 -9.86 -27.82 0.90
CA ARG A 100 -10.08 -26.65 0.02
C ARG A 100 -9.18 -25.52 0.52
N HIS A 101 -8.31 -25.01 -0.35
CA HIS A 101 -7.65 -23.76 -0.07
C HIS A 101 -8.67 -22.66 -0.21
N THR A 102 -8.84 -21.89 0.84
CA THR A 102 -9.78 -20.79 0.86
C THR A 102 -9.21 -19.64 0.03
N ASP A 103 -10.07 -19.02 -0.74
CA ASP A 103 -9.78 -17.79 -1.51
C ASP A 103 -9.38 -16.61 -0.61
N ASP A 104 -9.36 -16.79 0.72
CA ASP A 104 -9.11 -15.77 1.73
C ASP A 104 -7.62 -15.52 2.03
N GLN A 105 -6.71 -16.29 1.43
CA GLN A 105 -5.29 -16.06 1.59
C GLN A 105 -4.89 -14.77 0.88
N THR A 106 -4.29 -13.83 1.62
CA THR A 106 -3.92 -12.51 1.10
C THR A 106 -2.43 -12.38 0.83
N ASP A 107 -2.05 -11.48 -0.08
CA ASP A 107 -0.66 -11.19 -0.44
C ASP A 107 0.13 -10.56 0.72
N GLU A 108 -0.56 -10.09 1.75
CA GLU A 108 0.06 -9.43 2.90
C GLU A 108 0.40 -10.40 4.03
N ASP A 109 -0.19 -11.60 4.00
CA ASP A 109 -0.04 -12.58 5.05
C ASP A 109 1.23 -13.40 4.91
N ILE A 110 1.72 -13.88 6.04
CA ILE A 110 2.83 -14.81 6.16
C ILE A 110 2.27 -16.11 6.67
N TYR A 111 2.82 -17.20 6.16
CA TYR A 111 2.36 -18.54 6.47
C TYR A 111 3.51 -19.39 7.00
N LEU A 112 3.19 -20.35 7.86
CA LEU A 112 4.04 -21.46 8.24
C LEU A 112 3.61 -22.71 7.49
N ALA A 113 4.52 -23.31 6.72
CA ALA A 113 4.39 -24.67 6.21
C ALA A 113 4.96 -25.63 7.25
N ILE A 114 4.16 -26.59 7.68
CA ILE A 114 4.46 -27.46 8.81
C ILE A 114 4.57 -28.89 8.34
N ARG A 115 5.63 -29.56 8.77
CA ARG A 115 5.82 -31.00 8.64
C ARG A 115 5.64 -31.64 10.02
N LEU A 116 4.65 -32.50 10.13
CA LEU A 116 4.27 -33.21 11.35
C LEU A 116 4.74 -34.64 11.24
N LEU A 117 5.54 -35.10 12.19
CA LEU A 117 6.12 -36.43 12.18
C LEU A 117 5.69 -37.19 13.43
N ARG A 118 5.39 -38.47 13.27
CA ARG A 118 5.31 -39.44 14.37
C ARG A 118 6.40 -40.47 14.18
N LYS A 119 7.31 -40.54 15.13
CA LYS A 119 8.39 -41.50 15.18
C LYS A 119 8.07 -42.59 16.21
N ASP A 120 8.60 -43.80 16.01
CA ASP A 120 8.60 -44.85 17.03
C ASP A 120 9.73 -44.67 18.04
N SER A 121 9.83 -45.60 18.99
CA SER A 121 10.88 -45.64 20.00
C SER A 121 12.29 -45.74 19.44
N GLU A 122 12.44 -46.21 18.19
CA GLU A 122 13.72 -46.35 17.46
C GLU A 122 14.02 -45.09 16.58
N GLY A 123 13.17 -44.07 16.62
CA GLY A 123 13.32 -42.84 15.86
C GLY A 123 12.88 -42.97 14.38
N LYS A 124 12.28 -44.09 13.98
CA LYS A 124 11.81 -44.30 12.61
C LYS A 124 10.45 -43.61 12.40
N VAL A 125 10.33 -42.84 11.31
CA VAL A 125 9.10 -42.13 10.96
C VAL A 125 8.02 -43.14 10.55
N LYS A 126 6.93 -43.19 11.30
CA LYS A 126 5.74 -44.02 11.05
C LYS A 126 4.62 -43.26 10.34
N MET A 127 4.52 -41.96 10.58
CA MET A 127 3.50 -41.10 9.99
C MET A 127 4.07 -39.74 9.66
N LYS A 128 3.64 -39.17 8.56
CA LYS A 128 4.05 -37.85 8.09
C LYS A 128 2.85 -37.12 7.51
N ASP A 129 2.54 -35.99 8.10
CA ASP A 129 1.50 -35.08 7.63
C ASP A 129 2.05 -33.69 7.38
N TYR A 130 1.28 -32.91 6.63
CA TYR A 130 1.64 -31.55 6.27
C TYR A 130 0.47 -30.62 6.53
N ALA A 131 0.75 -29.46 7.10
CA ALA A 131 -0.24 -28.44 7.38
C ALA A 131 0.30 -27.04 7.06
N VAL A 132 -0.60 -26.08 6.99
CA VAL A 132 -0.29 -24.64 6.83
C VAL A 132 -1.04 -23.87 7.91
N ILE A 133 -0.36 -22.90 8.52
CA ILE A 133 -0.97 -21.93 9.43
C ILE A 133 -0.68 -20.52 8.92
N GLY A 134 -1.70 -19.69 8.77
CA GLY A 134 -1.55 -18.27 8.57
C GLY A 134 -1.18 -17.57 9.88
N LEU A 135 -0.18 -16.68 9.85
CA LEU A 135 0.21 -15.92 11.03
C LEU A 135 -0.80 -14.79 11.30
N PRO A 136 -1.43 -14.71 12.48
CA PRO A 136 -2.42 -13.68 12.80
C PRO A 136 -1.76 -12.33 13.13
N THR A 137 -0.92 -11.82 12.23
CA THR A 137 -0.14 -10.58 12.42
C THR A 137 -1.01 -9.34 12.48
N ALA A 138 -2.21 -9.37 11.90
CA ALA A 138 -3.16 -8.27 11.95
C ALA A 138 -3.70 -8.04 13.36
N GLU A 139 -3.83 -9.11 14.16
CA GLU A 139 -4.39 -9.08 15.51
C GLU A 139 -3.30 -8.86 16.57
N PHE A 140 -2.18 -9.58 16.45
CA PHE A 140 -1.15 -9.61 17.50
C PHE A 140 0.10 -8.79 17.16
N GLY A 141 0.19 -8.27 15.95
CA GLY A 141 1.43 -7.66 15.43
C GLY A 141 2.46 -8.74 15.04
N ARG A 142 3.65 -8.28 14.67
CA ARG A 142 4.74 -9.18 14.24
C ARG A 142 5.69 -9.54 15.37
N PHE A 143 5.78 -8.70 16.39
CA PHE A 143 6.73 -8.81 17.46
C PHE A 143 6.00 -9.00 18.79
N ILE A 144 6.39 -10.01 19.54
CA ILE A 144 5.91 -10.28 20.88
C ILE A 144 7.01 -9.91 21.86
N ARG A 145 6.72 -9.03 22.81
CA ARG A 145 7.63 -8.71 23.90
C ARG A 145 7.51 -9.78 24.96
N LEU A 146 8.63 -10.35 25.31
CA LEU A 146 8.76 -11.35 26.38
C LEU A 146 9.11 -10.66 27.70
N PRO A 147 9.03 -11.35 28.84
CA PRO A 147 9.55 -10.84 30.12
C PRO A 147 11.02 -10.42 30.00
N ASP A 148 11.31 -9.23 30.47
CA ASP A 148 12.68 -8.71 30.54
C ASP A 148 13.45 -9.47 31.63
N SER A 149 14.74 -9.71 31.40
CA SER A 149 15.61 -10.38 32.37
C SER A 149 17.01 -9.78 32.33
N GLU A 150 17.67 -9.66 33.47
CA GLU A 150 19.04 -9.17 33.61
C GLU A 150 19.31 -7.80 32.94
N GLY A 151 18.31 -6.92 32.93
CA GLY A 151 18.40 -5.62 32.26
C GLY A 151 18.35 -5.68 30.74
N LYS A 152 17.99 -6.82 30.17
CA LYS A 152 17.84 -7.03 28.73
C LYS A 152 16.36 -7.11 28.36
N THR A 153 16.03 -6.49 27.24
CA THR A 153 14.69 -6.58 26.63
C THR A 153 14.67 -7.72 25.62
N TYR A 154 13.67 -8.58 25.73
CA TYR A 154 13.51 -9.72 24.85
C TYR A 154 12.29 -9.57 23.96
N LEU A 155 12.50 -9.80 22.67
CA LEU A 155 11.48 -9.82 21.63
C LEU A 155 11.52 -11.15 20.90
N MET A 156 10.39 -11.56 20.37
CA MET A 156 10.28 -12.76 19.55
C MET A 156 9.35 -12.48 18.36
N PHE A 157 9.69 -12.97 17.18
CA PHE A 157 8.77 -12.95 16.06
C PHE A 157 7.56 -13.84 16.35
N LEU A 158 6.39 -13.41 15.96
CA LEU A 158 5.16 -14.22 16.08
C LEU A 158 5.31 -15.58 15.38
N ASP A 159 6.11 -15.65 14.34
CA ASP A 159 6.49 -16.90 13.65
C ASP A 159 7.08 -17.92 14.63
N ASP A 160 8.02 -17.49 15.44
CA ASP A 160 8.70 -18.35 16.40
C ASP A 160 7.83 -18.65 17.62
N VAL A 161 6.99 -17.70 18.04
CA VAL A 161 5.98 -17.97 19.06
C VAL A 161 5.07 -19.11 18.63
N ILE A 162 4.60 -19.09 17.39
CA ILE A 162 3.73 -20.17 16.87
C ILE A 162 4.51 -21.45 16.66
N ARG A 163 5.79 -21.40 16.24
CA ARG A 163 6.63 -22.61 16.19
C ARG A 163 6.75 -23.30 17.53
N TYR A 164 7.02 -22.53 18.57
CA TYR A 164 7.06 -23.07 19.95
C TYR A 164 5.71 -23.68 20.36
N CYS A 165 4.60 -23.09 19.94
CA CYS A 165 3.25 -23.54 20.29
C CYS A 165 2.76 -24.75 19.46
N LEU A 166 3.47 -25.23 18.45
CA LEU A 166 3.01 -26.34 17.60
C LEU A 166 2.55 -27.59 18.37
N PRO A 167 3.24 -28.06 19.44
CA PRO A 167 2.76 -29.19 20.24
C PRO A 167 1.42 -28.92 20.89
N MET A 168 1.11 -27.67 21.24
CA MET A 168 -0.17 -27.28 21.82
C MET A 168 -1.25 -27.14 20.77
N ILE A 169 -0.92 -26.65 19.56
CA ILE A 169 -1.84 -26.51 18.43
C ILE A 169 -2.32 -27.87 17.96
N PHE A 170 -1.43 -28.87 17.91
CA PHE A 170 -1.74 -30.23 17.45
C PHE A 170 -1.95 -31.21 18.62
N ILE A 171 -2.36 -30.71 19.78
CA ILE A 171 -2.60 -31.54 20.95
C ILE A 171 -3.61 -32.67 20.63
N GLY A 172 -3.33 -33.88 21.12
CA GLY A 172 -4.17 -35.05 20.91
C GLY A 172 -3.96 -35.77 19.57
N MET A 173 -3.10 -35.29 18.68
CA MET A 173 -2.84 -35.90 17.37
C MET A 173 -1.65 -36.87 17.34
N ASN A 174 -1.00 -37.09 18.47
CA ASN A 174 0.12 -38.05 18.65
C ASN A 174 1.31 -37.84 17.73
N TYR A 175 1.63 -36.61 17.33
CA TYR A 175 2.89 -36.27 16.66
C TYR A 175 4.00 -36.13 17.71
N THR A 176 5.22 -36.53 17.32
CA THR A 176 6.40 -36.46 18.18
C THR A 176 7.33 -35.31 17.82
N ASP A 177 7.32 -34.91 16.56
CA ASP A 177 8.21 -33.87 16.03
C ASP A 177 7.44 -32.90 15.13
N TYR A 178 7.86 -31.65 15.20
CA TYR A 178 7.23 -30.53 14.53
C TYR A 178 8.31 -29.70 13.85
N GLU A 179 8.18 -29.49 12.55
CA GLU A 179 9.07 -28.61 11.78
C GLU A 179 8.22 -27.58 11.06
N ALA A 180 8.58 -26.31 11.14
CA ALA A 180 7.81 -25.26 10.50
C ALA A 180 8.71 -24.23 9.82
N TYR A 181 8.37 -23.90 8.59
CA TYR A 181 9.12 -23.03 7.70
C TYR A 181 8.23 -21.93 7.15
N THR A 182 8.72 -20.70 7.18
CA THR A 182 7.94 -19.57 6.66
C THR A 182 7.89 -19.59 5.14
N PHE A 183 6.75 -19.20 4.63
CA PHE A 183 6.60 -18.87 3.22
C PHE A 183 5.63 -17.70 3.03
N LYS A 184 5.75 -17.08 1.88
CA LYS A 184 4.88 -16.01 1.41
C LYS A 184 4.71 -16.13 -0.09
N PHE A 185 3.53 -15.81 -0.57
CA PHE A 185 3.29 -15.68 -2.00
C PHE A 185 2.69 -14.30 -2.31
N THR A 186 2.87 -13.86 -3.54
CA THR A 186 2.23 -12.66 -4.08
C THR A 186 1.44 -13.10 -5.29
N LYS A 187 0.17 -12.79 -5.32
CA LYS A 187 -0.72 -13.06 -6.45
C LYS A 187 -0.58 -11.97 -7.50
N ASP A 188 -0.97 -12.26 -8.74
CA ASP A 188 -1.02 -11.24 -9.78
C ASP A 188 -1.97 -10.11 -9.37
N ALA A 189 -1.48 -8.88 -9.47
CA ALA A 189 -2.19 -7.69 -8.99
C ALA A 189 -3.06 -7.03 -10.06
N GLU A 190 -3.04 -7.50 -11.31
CA GLU A 190 -3.86 -6.91 -12.36
C GLU A 190 -5.30 -7.44 -12.31
N MET A 191 -6.24 -6.50 -12.38
CA MET A 191 -7.65 -6.83 -12.53
C MET A 191 -8.02 -6.72 -14.00
N GLU A 192 -8.47 -7.81 -14.59
CA GLU A 192 -9.23 -7.75 -15.83
C GLU A 192 -10.62 -7.20 -15.50
N ILE A 193 -10.89 -6.00 -16.00
CA ILE A 193 -12.22 -5.41 -15.93
C ILE A 193 -13.00 -5.93 -17.11
N ASP A 194 -14.01 -6.76 -16.81
CA ASP A 194 -14.95 -7.27 -17.79
C ASP A 194 -15.57 -6.12 -18.61
N SER A 195 -15.49 -6.21 -19.92
CA SER A 195 -16.02 -5.21 -20.87
C SER A 195 -17.57 -5.25 -20.98
N ASP A 196 -18.26 -6.07 -20.20
CA ASP A 196 -19.71 -6.14 -20.22
C ASP A 196 -20.35 -4.79 -19.82
N LEU A 197 -20.98 -4.14 -20.77
CA LEU A 197 -21.65 -2.85 -20.60
C LEU A 197 -22.87 -2.87 -19.68
N ARG A 198 -23.37 -4.05 -19.31
CA ARG A 198 -24.58 -4.22 -18.50
C ARG A 198 -24.33 -4.20 -17.00
N THR A 199 -23.08 -4.36 -16.59
CA THR A 199 -22.70 -4.44 -15.16
C THR A 199 -22.17 -3.10 -14.68
N GLY A 200 -22.67 -2.58 -13.56
CA GLY A 200 -22.19 -1.32 -12.99
C GLY A 200 -20.70 -1.38 -12.60
N VAL A 201 -19.99 -0.26 -12.75
CA VAL A 201 -18.52 -0.14 -12.51
C VAL A 201 -18.11 -0.69 -11.14
N LEU A 202 -18.85 -0.39 -10.08
CA LEU A 202 -18.58 -0.92 -8.74
C LEU A 202 -18.71 -2.45 -8.64
N GLN A 203 -19.68 -3.05 -9.36
CA GLN A 203 -19.84 -4.49 -9.37
C GLN A 203 -18.73 -5.16 -10.16
N LYS A 204 -18.30 -4.59 -11.29
CA LYS A 204 -17.16 -5.07 -12.08
C LYS A 204 -15.89 -5.10 -11.26
N ILE A 205 -15.59 -4.00 -10.56
CA ILE A 205 -14.39 -3.90 -9.72
C ILE A 205 -14.49 -4.84 -8.51
N SER A 206 -15.67 -4.95 -7.89
CA SER A 206 -15.90 -5.90 -6.79
C SER A 206 -15.69 -7.36 -7.25
N LYS A 207 -16.13 -7.72 -8.48
CA LYS A 207 -15.89 -9.02 -9.10
C LYS A 207 -14.40 -9.22 -9.43
N GLY A 208 -13.74 -8.19 -9.98
CA GLY A 208 -12.31 -8.19 -10.26
C GLY A 208 -11.45 -8.36 -8.99
N ILE A 209 -11.81 -7.73 -7.86
CA ILE A 209 -11.13 -7.94 -6.57
C ILE A 209 -11.29 -9.38 -6.08
N LYS A 210 -12.49 -9.97 -6.22
CA LYS A 210 -12.72 -11.37 -5.89
C LYS A 210 -11.93 -12.30 -6.80
N SER A 211 -11.87 -12.01 -8.10
CA SER A 211 -11.07 -12.76 -9.07
C SER A 211 -9.57 -12.67 -8.75
N ARG A 212 -9.06 -11.48 -8.38
CA ARG A 212 -7.66 -11.29 -7.96
C ARG A 212 -7.32 -12.08 -6.69
N LYS A 213 -8.24 -12.19 -5.75
CA LYS A 213 -8.05 -13.06 -4.56
C LYS A 213 -7.90 -14.54 -4.95
N ARG A 214 -8.48 -14.96 -6.07
CA ARG A 214 -8.36 -16.30 -6.66
C ARG A 214 -7.22 -16.43 -7.65
N GLY A 215 -6.51 -15.33 -7.97
CA GLY A 215 -5.42 -15.30 -8.93
C GLY A 215 -4.28 -16.25 -8.56
N GLU A 216 -3.58 -16.75 -9.58
CA GLU A 216 -2.43 -17.62 -9.41
C GLU A 216 -1.28 -16.88 -8.74
N PRO A 217 -0.46 -17.57 -7.91
CA PRO A 217 0.71 -16.96 -7.30
C PRO A 217 1.75 -16.55 -8.35
N SER A 218 2.03 -15.25 -8.46
CA SER A 218 3.05 -14.75 -9.39
C SER A 218 4.46 -14.85 -8.82
N ARG A 219 4.60 -14.89 -7.50
CA ARG A 219 5.87 -15.02 -6.78
C ARG A 219 5.68 -15.81 -5.49
N PHE A 220 6.56 -16.75 -5.27
CA PHE A 220 6.60 -17.61 -4.09
C PHE A 220 7.96 -17.52 -3.40
N VAL A 221 7.99 -17.00 -2.18
CA VAL A 221 9.19 -16.90 -1.35
C VAL A 221 9.05 -17.88 -0.19
N TYR A 222 10.08 -18.68 0.06
CA TYR A 222 10.06 -19.73 1.09
C TYR A 222 11.38 -19.80 1.81
N ASP A 223 11.38 -20.31 3.05
CA ASP A 223 12.57 -20.58 3.84
C ASP A 223 13.44 -21.62 3.12
N LYS A 224 14.71 -21.28 2.82
CA LYS A 224 15.66 -22.17 2.11
C LYS A 224 15.91 -23.49 2.81
N GLU A 225 15.70 -23.53 4.14
CA GLU A 225 15.87 -24.75 4.94
C GLU A 225 14.64 -25.68 4.86
N MET A 226 13.58 -25.27 4.14
CA MET A 226 12.37 -26.09 3.96
C MET A 226 12.70 -27.40 3.25
N PRO A 227 12.33 -28.57 3.80
CA PRO A 227 12.54 -29.86 3.17
C PRO A 227 11.87 -29.98 1.80
N LYS A 228 12.54 -30.65 0.87
CA LYS A 228 12.07 -30.79 -0.52
C LYS A 228 10.69 -31.47 -0.64
N ASP A 229 10.38 -32.41 0.24
CA ASP A 229 9.09 -33.10 0.25
C ASP A 229 7.94 -32.15 0.69
N LEU A 230 8.17 -31.32 1.69
CA LEU A 230 7.22 -30.29 2.13
C LEU A 230 7.06 -29.22 1.05
N LEU A 231 8.17 -28.71 0.48
CA LEU A 231 8.13 -27.71 -0.58
C LEU A 231 7.33 -28.20 -1.79
N ARG A 232 7.59 -29.44 -2.26
CA ARG A 232 6.84 -30.04 -3.36
C ARG A 232 5.36 -30.14 -3.04
N LYS A 233 5.01 -30.67 -1.85
CA LYS A 233 3.61 -30.81 -1.42
C LYS A 233 2.90 -29.46 -1.36
N LEU A 234 3.58 -28.45 -0.89
CA LEU A 234 3.07 -27.09 -0.77
C LEU A 234 2.84 -26.43 -2.15
N THR A 235 3.85 -26.49 -3.03
CA THR A 235 3.76 -25.91 -4.38
C THR A 235 2.71 -26.59 -5.25
N ASP A 236 2.62 -27.93 -5.19
CA ASP A 236 1.59 -28.70 -5.90
C ASP A 236 0.18 -28.29 -5.41
N ARG A 237 0.06 -27.98 -4.13
CA ARG A 237 -1.23 -27.66 -3.53
C ARG A 237 -1.67 -26.22 -3.73
N LEU A 238 -0.73 -25.30 -3.82
CA LEU A 238 -0.96 -23.87 -4.08
C LEU A 238 -0.97 -23.53 -5.58
N ASN A 239 -0.87 -24.54 -6.46
CA ASN A 239 -0.75 -24.38 -7.93
C ASN A 239 0.37 -23.38 -8.31
N VAL A 240 1.51 -23.43 -7.57
CA VAL A 240 2.68 -22.63 -7.92
C VAL A 240 3.38 -23.30 -9.10
N ASP A 241 3.23 -22.71 -10.29
CA ASP A 241 3.81 -23.28 -11.52
C ASP A 241 5.36 -23.22 -11.49
N LYS A 242 5.99 -24.03 -12.35
CA LYS A 242 7.44 -24.01 -12.58
C LYS A 242 7.91 -22.68 -13.18
N ASN A 243 7.03 -21.99 -13.89
CA ASN A 243 7.28 -20.67 -14.49
C ASN A 243 7.19 -19.54 -13.47
N ASP A 244 6.58 -19.78 -12.30
CA ASP A 244 6.49 -18.81 -11.23
C ASP A 244 7.85 -18.52 -10.62
N THR A 245 8.05 -17.28 -10.18
CA THR A 245 9.30 -16.90 -9.52
C THR A 245 9.36 -17.51 -8.13
N ARG A 246 10.09 -18.63 -7.99
CA ARG A 246 10.38 -19.26 -6.70
C ARG A 246 11.67 -18.69 -6.14
N VAL A 247 11.64 -18.16 -4.93
CA VAL A 247 12.78 -17.53 -4.25
C VAL A 247 13.03 -18.24 -2.94
N ALA A 248 14.20 -18.89 -2.84
CA ALA A 248 14.67 -19.43 -1.57
C ALA A 248 15.22 -18.27 -0.72
N GLY A 249 14.57 -18.00 0.40
CA GLY A 249 14.88 -16.91 1.32
C GLY A 249 15.34 -17.40 2.68
N GLY A 250 15.41 -16.47 3.63
CA GLY A 250 15.73 -16.78 5.02
C GLY A 250 14.53 -17.28 5.82
N ARG A 251 14.74 -17.36 7.15
CA ARG A 251 13.73 -17.81 8.10
C ARG A 251 12.54 -16.88 8.22
N TYR A 252 12.75 -15.56 8.02
CA TYR A 252 11.70 -14.54 8.14
C TYR A 252 11.44 -13.83 6.83
N HIS A 253 10.19 -13.46 6.60
CA HIS A 253 9.74 -12.73 5.41
C HIS A 253 9.00 -11.46 5.80
N ASN A 254 8.66 -10.63 4.81
CA ASN A 254 7.85 -9.41 4.98
C ASN A 254 8.51 -8.37 5.89
N PHE A 255 9.76 -8.02 5.64
CA PHE A 255 10.54 -7.08 6.46
C PHE A 255 9.96 -5.65 6.56
N LYS A 256 8.91 -5.31 5.79
CA LYS A 256 8.16 -4.06 6.03
C LYS A 256 7.60 -3.99 7.46
N ASP A 257 7.42 -5.14 8.13
CA ASP A 257 6.93 -5.20 9.50
C ASP A 257 7.93 -4.62 10.51
N LEU A 258 9.22 -4.55 10.16
CA LEU A 258 10.25 -3.86 10.95
C LEU A 258 9.97 -2.37 11.14
N MET A 259 9.18 -1.73 10.26
CA MET A 259 8.70 -0.36 10.46
C MET A 259 7.82 -0.22 11.72
N LYS A 260 7.30 -1.32 12.25
CA LYS A 260 6.51 -1.40 13.48
C LYS A 260 7.30 -2.08 14.61
N PHE A 261 8.64 -2.06 14.51
CA PHE A 261 9.49 -2.61 15.59
C PHE A 261 9.16 -1.94 16.91
N PRO A 262 9.01 -2.69 18.01
CA PRO A 262 8.63 -2.14 19.32
C PRO A 262 9.62 -1.09 19.83
N ASP A 263 9.13 -0.15 20.61
CA ASP A 263 9.93 0.97 21.14
C ASP A 263 11.01 0.51 22.16
N CYS A 264 10.87 -0.57 22.82
CA CYS A 264 11.81 -1.10 23.83
C CYS A 264 12.25 -0.10 24.90
N GLY A 265 11.62 1.10 25.01
CA GLY A 265 12.02 2.14 25.95
C GLY A 265 13.32 2.87 25.60
N ARG A 266 13.89 2.65 24.40
CA ARG A 266 15.18 3.20 23.93
C ARG A 266 14.98 4.35 22.94
N SER A 267 14.55 5.50 23.46
CA SER A 267 14.37 6.72 22.65
C SER A 267 15.68 7.23 22.04
N ASP A 268 16.83 6.91 22.65
CA ASP A 268 18.18 7.23 22.18
C ASP A 268 18.55 6.49 20.87
N LEU A 269 17.92 5.36 20.58
CA LEU A 269 18.10 4.59 19.33
C LEU A 269 17.17 5.05 18.20
N LYS A 270 16.39 6.09 18.41
CA LYS A 270 15.46 6.63 17.41
C LYS A 270 15.89 8.03 16.97
N TYR A 271 15.63 8.30 15.69
CA TYR A 271 15.70 9.69 15.23
C TYR A 271 14.68 10.54 15.98
N PRO A 272 15.00 11.81 16.31
CA PRO A 272 14.05 12.73 16.90
C PRO A 272 12.77 12.80 16.07
N ALA A 273 11.62 12.72 16.74
CA ALA A 273 10.34 12.90 16.06
C ALA A 273 10.21 14.35 15.57
N TRP A 274 9.81 14.52 14.34
CA TRP A 274 9.49 15.81 13.73
C TRP A 274 7.98 15.92 13.51
N PRO A 275 7.23 16.29 14.55
CA PRO A 275 5.79 16.43 14.40
C PRO A 275 5.47 17.59 13.44
N PRO A 276 4.43 17.44 12.60
CA PRO A 276 4.03 18.51 11.71
C PRO A 276 3.67 19.79 12.50
N VAL A 277 4.18 20.92 12.03
CA VAL A 277 3.91 22.22 12.64
C VAL A 277 2.59 22.78 12.09
N PHE A 278 1.79 23.37 12.97
CA PHE A 278 0.63 24.18 12.55
C PHE A 278 1.10 25.59 12.22
N LYS A 279 0.76 26.09 11.03
CA LYS A 279 0.91 27.53 10.75
C LYS A 279 -0.01 28.30 11.67
N GLN A 280 0.56 29.11 12.56
CA GLN A 280 -0.18 29.81 13.59
C GLN A 280 -1.31 30.68 13.02
N GLU A 281 -1.05 31.37 11.90
CA GLU A 281 -2.02 32.17 11.16
C GLU A 281 -3.21 31.39 10.59
N LEU A 282 -3.02 30.07 10.31
CA LEU A 282 -4.06 29.19 9.78
C LEU A 282 -4.73 28.34 10.85
N ASN A 283 -4.31 28.41 12.10
CA ASN A 283 -4.84 27.61 13.20
C ASN A 283 -5.56 28.45 14.29
N GLY A 284 -5.74 29.73 14.04
CA GLY A 284 -6.47 30.66 14.94
C GLY A 284 -7.99 30.48 14.89
N THR A 285 -8.70 31.41 15.51
CA THR A 285 -10.17 31.45 15.57
C THR A 285 -10.81 32.09 14.33
N GLU A 286 -10.03 32.76 13.48
CA GLU A 286 -10.54 33.37 12.24
C GLU A 286 -10.94 32.31 11.22
N SER A 287 -11.96 32.59 10.41
CA SER A 287 -12.41 31.75 9.31
C SER A 287 -11.27 31.48 8.32
N ILE A 288 -10.94 30.20 8.10
CA ILE A 288 -9.89 29.84 7.16
C ILE A 288 -10.30 30.14 5.70
N LEU A 289 -11.58 30.06 5.38
CA LEU A 289 -12.08 30.45 4.05
C LEU A 289 -11.89 31.94 3.78
N ARG A 290 -12.05 32.80 4.80
CA ARG A 290 -11.75 34.23 4.69
C ARG A 290 -10.25 34.49 4.56
N LEU A 291 -9.41 33.76 5.29
CA LEU A 291 -7.94 33.90 5.19
C LEU A 291 -7.45 33.56 3.79
N ILE A 292 -7.99 32.51 3.16
CA ILE A 292 -7.65 32.14 1.77
C ILE A 292 -8.10 33.21 0.78
N ARG A 293 -9.27 33.88 1.00
CA ARG A 293 -9.73 34.96 0.13
C ARG A 293 -8.86 36.20 0.22
N LYS A 294 -8.30 36.49 1.39
CA LYS A 294 -7.41 37.63 1.57
C LYS A 294 -6.07 37.44 0.87
N GLN A 295 -5.56 36.21 0.90
CA GLN A 295 -4.26 35.88 0.34
C GLN A 295 -4.14 34.39 0.12
N ASP A 296 -3.46 33.98 -0.96
CA ASP A 296 -3.10 32.59 -1.21
C ASP A 296 -2.33 32.00 -0.03
N ARG A 297 -2.64 30.74 0.29
CA ARG A 297 -1.99 30.00 1.38
C ARG A 297 -1.39 28.72 0.84
N SER A 298 -0.25 28.35 1.39
CA SER A 298 0.43 27.12 1.01
C SER A 298 0.76 26.26 2.22
N LEU A 299 0.79 24.95 2.00
CA LEU A 299 1.24 23.96 2.97
C LEU A 299 2.31 23.08 2.33
N HIS A 300 3.32 22.75 3.09
CA HIS A 300 4.42 21.87 2.69
C HIS A 300 4.47 20.66 3.63
N TYR A 301 4.11 19.49 3.14
CA TYR A 301 4.15 18.24 3.91
C TYR A 301 5.52 17.58 3.80
N PRO A 302 5.91 16.78 4.77
CA PRO A 302 5.23 16.43 6.03
C PRO A 302 5.45 17.46 7.16
N TYR A 303 6.14 18.58 6.87
CA TYR A 303 6.59 19.57 7.86
C TYR A 303 5.44 20.40 8.42
N GLN A 304 4.41 20.64 7.62
CA GLN A 304 3.21 21.37 8.05
C GLN A 304 2.02 20.41 8.11
N SER A 305 1.11 20.67 9.06
CA SER A 305 0.00 19.77 9.34
C SER A 305 -1.05 19.76 8.23
N PHE A 306 -1.42 18.56 7.81
CA PHE A 306 -2.55 18.31 6.91
C PHE A 306 -3.91 18.63 7.56
N ASP A 307 -3.98 18.73 8.89
CA ASP A 307 -5.21 19.09 9.59
C ASP A 307 -5.74 20.48 9.18
N THR A 308 -4.90 21.32 8.61
CA THR A 308 -5.34 22.59 7.98
C THR A 308 -6.30 22.33 6.80
N VAL A 309 -6.04 21.34 5.95
CA VAL A 309 -6.96 20.96 4.86
C VAL A 309 -8.25 20.37 5.43
N ILE A 310 -8.13 19.56 6.47
CA ILE A 310 -9.32 19.04 7.19
C ILE A 310 -10.16 20.19 7.72
N ARG A 311 -9.52 21.23 8.29
CA ARG A 311 -10.19 22.43 8.77
C ARG A 311 -10.92 23.17 7.64
N VAL A 312 -10.30 23.35 6.47
CA VAL A 312 -10.94 23.95 5.29
C VAL A 312 -12.21 23.19 4.92
N LEU A 313 -12.12 21.87 4.82
CA LEU A 313 -13.28 21.03 4.46
C LEU A 313 -14.38 21.05 5.54
N ARG A 314 -14.00 21.03 6.81
CA ARG A 314 -14.97 21.10 7.92
C ARG A 314 -15.67 22.45 7.99
N GLU A 315 -14.92 23.55 7.82
CA GLU A 315 -15.53 24.88 7.75
C GLU A 315 -16.44 25.00 6.53
N ALA A 316 -16.01 24.52 5.37
CA ALA A 316 -16.85 24.47 4.17
C ALA A 316 -18.13 23.64 4.37
N ALA A 317 -18.07 22.55 5.13
CA ALA A 317 -19.22 21.70 5.40
C ALA A 317 -20.31 22.40 6.22
N ILE A 318 -19.94 23.27 7.15
CA ILE A 318 -20.88 23.93 8.08
C ILE A 318 -21.22 25.39 7.69
N SER A 319 -20.40 26.04 6.88
CA SER A 319 -20.58 27.43 6.50
C SER A 319 -21.82 27.66 5.65
N LYS A 320 -22.65 28.63 6.01
CA LYS A 320 -23.86 29.01 5.27
C LYS A 320 -23.55 29.66 3.91
N GLU A 321 -22.35 30.17 3.70
CA GLU A 321 -21.92 30.76 2.44
C GLU A 321 -21.57 29.73 1.37
N VAL A 322 -21.16 28.52 1.77
CA VAL A 322 -20.79 27.43 0.87
C VAL A 322 -22.02 26.75 0.30
N LYS A 323 -22.05 26.62 -1.02
CA LYS A 323 -23.13 25.96 -1.78
C LYS A 323 -22.72 24.58 -2.28
N SER A 324 -21.45 24.42 -2.68
CA SER A 324 -20.96 23.19 -3.29
C SER A 324 -19.51 22.89 -2.93
N ILE A 325 -19.15 21.59 -2.96
CA ILE A 325 -17.79 21.11 -2.84
C ILE A 325 -17.57 20.06 -3.92
N LYS A 326 -16.55 20.24 -4.75
CA LYS A 326 -16.08 19.22 -5.70
C LYS A 326 -14.67 18.78 -5.29
N MET A 327 -14.37 17.49 -5.30
CA MET A 327 -13.07 16.96 -4.87
C MET A 327 -12.65 15.72 -5.64
N THR A 328 -11.35 15.62 -5.98
CA THR A 328 -10.76 14.41 -6.51
C THR A 328 -10.14 13.59 -5.38
N LEU A 329 -10.39 12.29 -5.36
CA LEU A 329 -9.86 11.35 -4.39
C LEU A 329 -9.20 10.17 -5.12
N TYR A 330 -8.00 9.80 -4.70
CA TYR A 330 -7.24 8.69 -5.28
C TYR A 330 -7.11 7.55 -4.28
N ARG A 331 -6.67 7.84 -3.07
CA ARG A 331 -6.53 6.91 -1.95
C ARG A 331 -7.22 7.46 -0.73
N LEU A 332 -7.94 6.60 -0.02
CA LEU A 332 -8.69 6.97 1.17
C LEU A 332 -8.14 6.23 2.39
N ALA A 333 -7.92 6.96 3.47
CA ALA A 333 -7.59 6.36 4.76
C ALA A 333 -8.75 5.48 5.25
N LYS A 334 -8.43 4.42 6.00
CA LYS A 334 -9.43 3.52 6.57
C LYS A 334 -10.47 4.27 7.42
N ASP A 335 -10.03 5.32 8.13
CA ASP A 335 -10.87 6.24 8.92
C ASP A 335 -10.67 7.69 8.45
N SER A 336 -11.03 7.98 7.19
CA SER A 336 -10.75 9.26 6.55
C SER A 336 -11.56 10.41 7.12
N LYS A 337 -10.89 11.39 7.72
CA LYS A 337 -11.47 12.68 8.16
C LYS A 337 -11.95 13.52 6.98
N VAL A 338 -11.28 13.40 5.82
CA VAL A 338 -11.67 14.06 4.56
C VAL A 338 -13.07 13.60 4.16
N VAL A 339 -13.30 12.28 4.06
CA VAL A 339 -14.61 11.75 3.67
C VAL A 339 -15.68 12.08 4.69
N LYS A 340 -15.36 12.02 5.99
CA LYS A 340 -16.30 12.44 7.06
C LYS A 340 -16.72 13.89 6.89
N ALA A 341 -15.81 14.80 6.53
CA ALA A 341 -16.15 16.21 6.29
C ALA A 341 -17.05 16.38 5.04
N LEU A 342 -16.80 15.61 3.96
CA LEU A 342 -17.64 15.63 2.76
C LEU A 342 -19.07 15.10 3.03
N ILE A 343 -19.18 14.01 3.80
CA ILE A 343 -20.49 13.48 4.23
C ILE A 343 -21.23 14.53 5.08
N CYS A 344 -20.54 15.15 6.03
CA CYS A 344 -21.11 16.23 6.83
C CYS A 344 -21.59 17.40 5.95
N ALA A 345 -20.84 17.76 4.91
CA ALA A 345 -21.25 18.81 3.96
C ALA A 345 -22.55 18.43 3.23
N ALA A 346 -22.66 17.21 2.72
CA ALA A 346 -23.86 16.72 2.04
C ALA A 346 -25.08 16.72 2.99
N GLN A 347 -24.89 16.22 4.22
CA GLN A 347 -25.94 16.23 5.25
C GLN A 347 -26.38 17.65 5.64
N ASN A 348 -25.48 18.64 5.54
CA ASN A 348 -25.81 20.08 5.71
C ASN A 348 -26.37 20.74 4.43
N GLY A 349 -26.83 19.95 3.46
CA GLY A 349 -27.49 20.42 2.24
C GLY A 349 -26.57 21.03 1.18
N LYS A 350 -25.23 20.79 1.25
CA LYS A 350 -24.29 21.22 0.21
C LYS A 350 -24.33 20.25 -0.97
N LYS A 351 -24.20 20.78 -2.18
CA LYS A 351 -23.99 19.92 -3.36
C LYS A 351 -22.56 19.40 -3.37
N VAL A 352 -22.36 18.11 -3.07
CA VAL A 352 -21.04 17.50 -3.03
C VAL A 352 -20.85 16.56 -4.23
N THR A 353 -19.76 16.76 -4.96
CA THR A 353 -19.35 15.88 -6.06
C THR A 353 -17.94 15.37 -5.80
N VAL A 354 -17.75 14.07 -5.85
CA VAL A 354 -16.46 13.43 -5.62
C VAL A 354 -16.10 12.58 -6.85
N ILE A 355 -14.87 12.74 -7.32
CA ILE A 355 -14.30 11.90 -8.36
C ILE A 355 -13.32 10.95 -7.70
N ILE A 356 -13.52 9.64 -7.86
CA ILE A 356 -12.70 8.60 -7.26
C ILE A 356 -12.00 7.79 -8.34
N GLU A 357 -10.68 7.62 -8.20
CA GLU A 357 -9.91 6.64 -8.95
C GLU A 357 -10.04 5.26 -8.28
N LEU A 358 -10.89 4.40 -8.82
CA LEU A 358 -11.14 3.08 -8.24
C LEU A 358 -10.00 2.09 -8.44
N LEU A 359 -9.17 2.29 -9.48
CA LEU A 359 -8.03 1.43 -9.80
C LEU A 359 -6.76 1.80 -9.01
N ALA A 360 -6.91 2.48 -7.86
CA ALA A 360 -5.80 2.72 -6.95
C ALA A 360 -5.35 1.39 -6.35
N ARG A 361 -4.23 0.83 -6.82
CA ARG A 361 -3.71 -0.47 -6.38
C ARG A 361 -3.61 -0.53 -4.86
N PHE A 362 -4.11 -1.63 -4.28
CA PHE A 362 -4.14 -1.98 -2.84
C PHE A 362 -5.16 -1.22 -1.97
N ASP A 363 -5.86 -0.21 -2.49
CA ASP A 363 -6.85 0.57 -1.72
C ASP A 363 -8.29 0.39 -2.25
N GLU A 364 -8.48 -0.52 -3.22
CA GLU A 364 -9.75 -0.68 -3.94
C GLU A 364 -10.92 -1.02 -3.00
N ALA A 365 -10.70 -1.92 -2.04
CA ALA A 365 -11.74 -2.32 -1.09
C ALA A 365 -12.17 -1.15 -0.19
N SER A 366 -11.21 -0.34 0.26
CA SER A 366 -11.47 0.87 1.04
C SER A 366 -12.22 1.91 0.21
N ASN A 367 -11.77 2.14 -1.03
CA ASN A 367 -12.40 3.09 -1.94
C ASN A 367 -13.85 2.68 -2.28
N ILE A 368 -14.13 1.38 -2.47
CA ILE A 368 -15.50 0.88 -2.70
C ILE A 368 -16.37 1.10 -1.46
N SER A 369 -15.87 0.76 -0.28
CA SER A 369 -16.63 0.93 0.98
C SER A 369 -17.00 2.38 1.19
N TRP A 370 -16.05 3.31 1.04
CA TRP A 370 -16.29 4.73 1.17
C TRP A 370 -17.20 5.27 0.07
N SER A 371 -17.08 4.79 -1.17
CA SER A 371 -17.95 5.20 -2.28
C SER A 371 -19.41 4.93 -1.98
N LYS A 372 -19.73 3.73 -1.47
CA LYS A 372 -21.10 3.38 -1.05
C LYS A 372 -21.63 4.32 0.02
N ARG A 373 -20.85 4.54 1.09
CA ARG A 373 -21.22 5.43 2.18
C ARG A 373 -21.45 6.88 1.72
N MET A 374 -20.63 7.37 0.78
CA MET A 374 -20.79 8.70 0.21
C MET A 374 -22.08 8.81 -0.65
N GLN A 375 -22.36 7.79 -1.46
CA GLN A 375 -23.61 7.74 -2.24
C GLN A 375 -24.84 7.67 -1.35
N GLU A 376 -24.83 6.88 -0.28
CA GLU A 376 -25.89 6.82 0.73
C GLU A 376 -26.12 8.18 1.43
N ALA A 377 -25.07 8.99 1.58
CA ALA A 377 -25.15 10.35 2.11
C ALA A 377 -25.60 11.40 1.07
N GLY A 378 -25.95 10.99 -0.16
CA GLY A 378 -26.39 11.90 -1.23
C GLY A 378 -25.25 12.59 -2.00
N ILE A 379 -24.00 12.15 -1.86
CA ILE A 379 -22.86 12.66 -2.63
C ILE A 379 -22.88 12.09 -4.03
N LYS A 380 -22.71 12.95 -5.04
CA LYS A 380 -22.49 12.51 -6.42
C LYS A 380 -21.07 11.92 -6.54
N VAL A 381 -20.96 10.62 -6.71
CA VAL A 381 -19.67 9.92 -6.89
C VAL A 381 -19.49 9.57 -8.37
N ILE A 382 -18.37 9.98 -8.95
CA ILE A 382 -17.96 9.74 -10.34
C ILE A 382 -16.71 8.85 -10.32
N PHE A 383 -16.72 7.79 -11.10
CA PHE A 383 -15.64 6.80 -11.16
C PHE A 383 -14.80 6.99 -12.43
N GLY A 384 -13.82 7.89 -12.34
CA GLY A 384 -12.85 8.08 -13.40
C GLY A 384 -13.41 8.47 -14.78
N VAL A 385 -12.54 8.41 -15.78
CA VAL A 385 -12.86 8.56 -17.21
C VAL A 385 -12.27 7.35 -17.92
N GLU A 386 -13.05 6.70 -18.77
CA GLU A 386 -12.58 5.55 -19.54
C GLU A 386 -11.35 5.91 -20.39
N GLY A 387 -10.31 5.09 -20.30
CA GLY A 387 -9.05 5.32 -21.00
C GLY A 387 -8.13 6.39 -20.39
N LEU A 388 -8.56 7.13 -19.37
CA LEU A 388 -7.76 8.15 -18.68
C LEU A 388 -7.65 7.86 -17.18
N LYS A 389 -6.47 8.06 -16.62
CA LYS A 389 -6.24 7.95 -15.18
C LYS A 389 -6.37 9.31 -14.52
N ILE A 390 -7.26 9.43 -13.54
CA ILE A 390 -7.42 10.66 -12.77
C ILE A 390 -6.33 10.72 -11.70
N HIS A 391 -5.33 11.58 -11.93
CA HIS A 391 -4.22 11.76 -10.98
C HIS A 391 -4.12 13.17 -10.40
N SER A 392 -4.98 14.11 -10.81
CA SER A 392 -5.07 15.45 -10.23
C SER A 392 -5.58 15.41 -8.77
N LYS A 393 -5.09 16.32 -7.94
CA LYS A 393 -5.50 16.46 -6.55
C LYS A 393 -6.08 17.85 -6.36
N LEU A 394 -7.40 17.95 -6.48
CA LEU A 394 -8.15 19.20 -6.56
C LEU A 394 -9.30 19.22 -5.56
N VAL A 395 -9.53 20.39 -4.98
CA VAL A 395 -10.76 20.75 -4.28
C VAL A 395 -11.27 22.05 -4.87
N HIS A 396 -12.55 22.11 -5.19
CA HIS A 396 -13.27 23.34 -5.53
C HIS A 396 -14.39 23.57 -4.50
N ILE A 397 -14.46 24.75 -3.94
CA ILE A 397 -15.47 25.14 -2.96
C ILE A 397 -16.25 26.31 -3.54
N GLY A 398 -17.49 26.07 -3.96
CA GLY A 398 -18.39 27.07 -4.50
C GLY A 398 -19.07 27.86 -3.38
N THR A 399 -18.90 29.18 -3.39
CA THR A 399 -19.45 30.05 -2.34
C THR A 399 -20.22 31.26 -2.90
N ARG A 400 -20.96 31.95 -2.02
CA ARG A 400 -21.68 33.20 -2.41
C ARG A 400 -20.75 34.40 -2.59
N PHE A 401 -19.55 34.37 -2.01
CA PHE A 401 -18.60 35.49 -1.94
C PHE A 401 -17.31 35.27 -2.73
N GLY A 402 -17.35 34.40 -3.71
CA GLY A 402 -16.21 33.99 -4.51
C GLY A 402 -15.72 32.60 -4.12
N ASP A 403 -15.50 31.80 -5.13
CA ASP A 403 -15.11 30.39 -5.00
C ASP A 403 -13.64 30.26 -4.60
N LEU A 404 -13.29 29.10 -4.04
CA LEU A 404 -11.96 28.76 -3.57
C LEU A 404 -11.51 27.45 -4.20
N ALA A 405 -10.20 27.28 -4.33
CA ALA A 405 -9.62 26.03 -4.77
C ALA A 405 -8.43 25.60 -3.90
N CYS A 406 -8.24 24.28 -3.76
CA CYS A 406 -7.01 23.70 -3.28
C CYS A 406 -6.44 22.83 -4.40
N ILE A 407 -5.14 22.99 -4.69
CA ILE A 407 -4.38 22.23 -5.68
C ILE A 407 -3.20 21.61 -4.95
N SER A 408 -3.04 20.29 -5.05
CA SER A 408 -1.98 19.57 -4.33
C SER A 408 -1.17 18.68 -5.26
N THR A 409 0.12 18.51 -4.94
CA THR A 409 0.97 17.48 -5.58
C THR A 409 0.69 16.10 -4.99
N GLY A 410 0.34 16.02 -3.71
CA GLY A 410 0.04 14.80 -2.96
C GLY A 410 -1.44 14.50 -2.81
N ASN A 411 -1.75 13.22 -2.59
CA ASN A 411 -3.11 12.79 -2.33
C ASN A 411 -3.67 13.45 -1.05
N PHE A 412 -4.95 13.79 -1.06
CA PHE A 412 -5.66 14.25 0.14
C PHE A 412 -5.92 13.09 1.12
N HIS A 413 -4.83 12.61 1.71
CA HIS A 413 -4.81 11.44 2.56
C HIS A 413 -3.93 11.71 3.79
N GLU A 414 -4.48 11.58 4.98
CA GLU A 414 -3.86 11.94 6.26
C GLU A 414 -2.52 11.22 6.51
N GLY A 415 -2.45 9.94 6.15
CA GLY A 415 -1.23 9.13 6.28
C GLY A 415 -0.14 9.54 5.28
N ASN A 416 -0.51 9.77 4.02
CA ASN A 416 0.44 10.16 2.98
C ASN A 416 1.10 11.50 3.29
N ALA A 417 0.33 12.46 3.80
CA ALA A 417 0.83 13.78 4.18
C ALA A 417 1.83 13.77 5.35
N ARG A 418 1.94 12.66 6.08
CA ARG A 418 2.96 12.47 7.14
C ARG A 418 4.24 11.84 6.63
N MET A 419 4.24 11.27 5.42
CA MET A 419 5.35 10.47 4.89
C MET A 419 5.99 11.09 3.66
N TYR A 420 5.20 11.74 2.81
CA TYR A 420 5.66 12.24 1.52
C TYR A 420 5.85 13.75 1.54
N THR A 421 6.86 14.21 0.79
CA THR A 421 7.12 15.63 0.59
C THR A 421 6.21 16.14 -0.50
N ASP A 422 5.12 16.76 -0.11
CA ASP A 422 4.10 17.30 -1.01
C ASP A 422 3.80 18.76 -0.72
N PHE A 423 3.16 19.42 -1.67
CA PHE A 423 2.81 20.82 -1.59
C PHE A 423 1.34 21.04 -1.93
N THR A 424 0.65 21.85 -1.12
CA THR A 424 -0.74 22.25 -1.40
C THR A 424 -0.83 23.76 -1.43
N ILE A 425 -1.40 24.30 -2.50
CA ILE A 425 -1.80 25.70 -2.59
C ILE A 425 -3.31 25.83 -2.40
N MET A 426 -3.73 26.82 -1.63
CA MET A 426 -5.13 27.19 -1.39
C MET A 426 -5.29 28.63 -1.87
N THR A 427 -6.20 28.85 -2.83
CA THR A 427 -6.33 30.13 -3.54
C THR A 427 -7.79 30.52 -3.76
N ALA A 428 -8.02 31.84 -3.85
CA ALA A 428 -9.24 32.45 -4.34
C ALA A 428 -9.04 33.18 -5.67
N HIS A 429 -7.88 32.99 -6.32
CA HIS A 429 -7.58 33.65 -7.58
C HIS A 429 -8.58 33.22 -8.67
N ARG A 430 -9.37 34.15 -9.12
CA ARG A 430 -10.59 33.90 -9.91
C ARG A 430 -10.36 33.08 -11.18
N SER A 431 -9.27 33.34 -11.91
CA SER A 431 -8.97 32.59 -13.14
C SER A 431 -8.58 31.15 -12.83
N ILE A 432 -7.72 30.92 -11.83
CA ILE A 432 -7.30 29.57 -11.39
C ILE A 432 -8.49 28.77 -10.88
N VAL A 433 -9.27 29.34 -9.98
CA VAL A 433 -10.45 28.67 -9.39
C VAL A 433 -11.46 28.25 -10.45
N ARG A 434 -11.72 29.13 -11.43
CA ARG A 434 -12.58 28.82 -12.57
C ARG A 434 -12.05 27.67 -13.42
N GLU A 435 -10.74 27.62 -13.62
CA GLU A 435 -10.14 26.54 -14.39
C GLU A 435 -10.11 25.21 -13.60
N VAL A 436 -9.94 25.26 -12.29
CA VAL A 436 -10.13 24.07 -11.43
C VAL A 436 -11.56 23.53 -11.58
N ASP A 437 -12.58 24.39 -11.57
CA ASP A 437 -13.96 23.95 -11.79
C ASP A 437 -14.16 23.32 -13.19
N ARG A 438 -13.56 23.91 -14.23
CA ARG A 438 -13.56 23.34 -15.60
C ARG A 438 -12.89 21.95 -15.68
N VAL A 439 -11.90 21.66 -14.85
CA VAL A 439 -11.30 20.31 -14.80
C VAL A 439 -12.36 19.30 -14.34
N PHE A 440 -13.18 19.64 -13.35
CA PHE A 440 -14.30 18.77 -12.95
C PHE A 440 -15.33 18.60 -14.05
N ASP A 441 -15.66 19.68 -14.78
CA ASP A 441 -16.58 19.60 -15.93
C ASP A 441 -15.99 18.73 -17.06
N PHE A 442 -14.68 18.84 -17.34
CA PHE A 442 -13.99 17.99 -18.31
C PHE A 442 -14.01 16.52 -17.92
N ILE A 443 -13.82 16.21 -16.64
CA ILE A 443 -13.87 14.81 -16.17
C ILE A 443 -15.31 14.27 -16.27
N GLU A 444 -16.31 15.11 -16.04
CA GLU A 444 -17.72 14.71 -16.13
C GLU A 444 -18.20 14.58 -17.57
N LYS A 445 -17.64 15.40 -18.47
CA LYS A 445 -18.01 15.47 -19.91
C LYS A 445 -16.78 15.53 -20.78
N PRO A 446 -15.99 14.44 -20.89
CA PRO A 446 -14.69 14.43 -21.57
C PRO A 446 -14.75 14.67 -23.07
N TYR A 447 -15.93 14.60 -23.67
CA TYR A 447 -16.18 14.87 -25.09
C TYR A 447 -16.30 16.37 -25.43
N LEU A 448 -16.39 17.25 -24.43
CA LEU A 448 -16.44 18.68 -24.65
C LEU A 448 -15.02 19.27 -24.74
N PRO A 449 -14.75 20.14 -25.75
CA PRO A 449 -13.47 20.81 -25.84
C PRO A 449 -13.30 21.81 -24.68
N VAL A 450 -12.18 21.71 -23.95
CA VAL A 450 -11.86 22.61 -22.85
C VAL A 450 -10.48 23.21 -23.07
N ASN A 451 -10.38 24.54 -22.91
CA ASN A 451 -9.13 25.26 -22.97
C ASN A 451 -8.74 25.81 -21.59
N PHE A 452 -7.46 25.66 -21.25
CA PHE A 452 -6.88 26.15 -19.99
C PHE A 452 -5.81 27.20 -20.30
N LYS A 453 -5.84 28.32 -19.55
CA LYS A 453 -4.85 29.41 -19.66
C LYS A 453 -3.84 29.40 -18.53
N GLU A 454 -4.32 29.18 -17.32
CA GLU A 454 -3.52 29.18 -16.10
C GLU A 454 -2.98 27.76 -15.79
N LEU A 455 -3.84 26.76 -15.87
CA LEU A 455 -3.47 25.38 -15.56
C LEU A 455 -2.84 24.68 -16.76
N LEU A 456 -1.86 23.82 -16.47
CA LEU A 456 -1.30 22.87 -17.43
C LEU A 456 -1.99 21.50 -17.21
N VAL A 457 -2.88 21.13 -18.11
CA VAL A 457 -3.69 19.92 -17.97
C VAL A 457 -3.26 18.84 -18.95
N SER A 458 -2.93 17.65 -18.43
CA SER A 458 -2.65 16.47 -19.25
C SER A 458 -3.95 15.67 -19.46
N PRO A 459 -4.18 15.12 -20.67
CA PRO A 459 -3.32 15.08 -21.85
C PRO A 459 -3.43 16.30 -22.79
N ASN A 460 -4.23 17.31 -22.44
CA ASN A 460 -4.62 18.39 -23.37
C ASN A 460 -3.41 19.17 -23.92
N ASP A 461 -2.80 20.03 -23.10
CA ASP A 461 -1.79 20.98 -23.57
C ASP A 461 -0.51 21.02 -22.72
N MET A 462 -0.43 20.24 -21.65
CA MET A 462 0.71 20.26 -20.70
C MET A 462 2.06 20.12 -21.40
N ARG A 463 2.24 19.09 -22.24
CA ARG A 463 3.51 18.87 -22.97
C ARG A 463 3.87 20.04 -23.85
N LYS A 464 2.91 20.51 -24.69
CA LYS A 464 3.12 21.61 -25.62
C LYS A 464 3.55 22.88 -24.90
N ARG A 465 2.89 23.22 -23.80
CA ARG A 465 3.17 24.44 -23.02
C ARG A 465 4.48 24.34 -22.24
N LEU A 466 4.79 23.20 -21.65
CA LEU A 466 6.08 22.96 -20.99
C LEU A 466 7.23 23.08 -22.00
N THR A 467 7.11 22.47 -23.17
CA THR A 467 8.10 22.58 -24.24
C THR A 467 8.27 24.05 -24.67
N ALA A 468 7.18 24.80 -24.78
CA ALA A 468 7.25 26.23 -25.13
C ALA A 468 7.99 27.05 -24.06
N LEU A 469 7.75 26.79 -22.78
CA LEU A 469 8.47 27.44 -21.65
C LEU A 469 9.97 27.11 -21.69
N ILE A 470 10.32 25.85 -21.88
CA ILE A 470 11.72 25.41 -22.01
C ILE A 470 12.41 26.12 -23.17
N ASN A 471 11.76 26.14 -24.33
CA ASN A 471 12.30 26.82 -25.52
C ASN A 471 12.46 28.33 -25.28
N GLN A 472 11.58 28.95 -24.50
CA GLN A 472 11.72 30.36 -24.13
C GLN A 472 12.96 30.58 -23.26
N GLU A 473 13.25 29.71 -22.31
CA GLU A 473 14.47 29.83 -21.49
C GLU A 473 15.74 29.57 -22.30
N ILE A 474 15.71 28.63 -23.24
CA ILE A 474 16.81 28.45 -24.21
C ILE A 474 17.06 29.71 -25.01
N LYS A 475 15.99 30.37 -25.51
CA LYS A 475 16.10 31.65 -26.25
C LYS A 475 16.65 32.76 -25.37
N ASN A 476 16.19 32.89 -24.12
CA ASN A 476 16.69 33.85 -23.15
C ASN A 476 18.19 33.67 -22.93
N LYS A 477 18.67 32.45 -22.75
CA LYS A 477 20.10 32.14 -22.61
C LYS A 477 20.91 32.54 -23.84
N ARG A 478 20.42 32.23 -25.04
CA ARG A 478 21.07 32.59 -26.30
C ARG A 478 21.16 34.10 -26.48
N GLN A 479 20.25 34.86 -25.87
CA GLN A 479 20.24 36.34 -25.90
C GLN A 479 21.07 36.97 -24.77
N GLY A 480 21.83 36.18 -23.98
CA GLY A 480 22.61 36.66 -22.85
C GLY A 480 21.79 37.08 -21.64
N LYS A 481 20.49 36.75 -21.59
CA LYS A 481 19.62 37.02 -20.46
C LYS A 481 19.81 35.96 -19.39
N GLU A 482 19.42 36.29 -18.16
CA GLU A 482 19.29 35.29 -17.11
C GLU A 482 18.25 34.25 -17.55
N ALA A 483 18.61 32.97 -17.43
CA ALA A 483 17.76 31.86 -17.84
C ALA A 483 18.04 30.63 -16.99
N TYR A 484 17.01 30.04 -16.43
CA TYR A 484 17.12 28.81 -15.64
C TYR A 484 15.82 28.02 -15.65
N ILE A 485 15.92 26.73 -15.34
CA ILE A 485 14.78 25.84 -15.15
C ILE A 485 14.96 25.13 -13.81
N LEU A 486 13.98 25.26 -12.93
CA LEU A 486 13.89 24.53 -11.68
C LEU A 486 12.72 23.57 -11.73
N ALA A 487 13.00 22.28 -11.65
CA ALA A 487 11.98 21.25 -11.68
C ALA A 487 12.14 20.28 -10.48
N LYS A 488 11.07 20.11 -9.72
CA LYS A 488 10.95 19.06 -8.69
C LYS A 488 9.86 18.10 -9.08
N VAL A 489 10.24 16.90 -9.47
CA VAL A 489 9.32 15.85 -9.95
C VAL A 489 9.72 14.50 -9.36
N ASN A 490 8.76 13.60 -9.25
CA ASN A 490 9.04 12.21 -8.85
C ASN A 490 9.68 11.44 -10.02
N HIS A 491 9.05 11.53 -11.22
CA HIS A 491 9.52 10.91 -12.45
C HIS A 491 9.22 11.79 -13.65
N ILE A 492 10.18 11.91 -14.57
CA ILE A 492 9.97 12.40 -15.94
C ILE A 492 10.12 11.20 -16.85
N THR A 493 9.04 10.83 -17.54
CA THR A 493 9.02 9.68 -18.46
C THR A 493 8.72 10.12 -19.91
N ASP A 494 8.33 11.36 -20.12
CA ASP A 494 8.05 11.91 -21.44
C ASP A 494 9.37 12.15 -22.20
N ARG A 495 9.58 11.39 -23.28
CA ARG A 495 10.83 11.44 -24.06
C ARG A 495 11.14 12.82 -24.63
N ILE A 496 10.11 13.58 -25.03
CA ILE A 496 10.28 14.91 -25.61
C ILE A 496 10.75 15.93 -24.55
N LEU A 497 10.24 15.82 -23.33
CA LEU A 497 10.67 16.70 -22.23
C LEU A 497 12.06 16.34 -21.67
N ILE A 498 12.51 15.09 -21.86
CA ILE A 498 13.84 14.63 -21.43
C ILE A 498 14.92 15.09 -22.41
N GLN A 499 14.64 15.12 -23.72
CA GLN A 499 15.54 15.59 -24.78
C GLN A 499 15.69 17.10 -24.79
#